data_ab58fae636a706169aeb497db7d31f64
#
_entry.id   ab58fae636a706169aeb497db7d31f64
#
_cell.length_a   1.000
_cell.length_b   1.000
_cell.length_c   1.000
_cell.angle_alpha   90.00
_cell.angle_beta   90.00
_cell.angle_gamma   90.00
#
_symmetry.space_group_name_H-M   'P 1'
#
loop_
_entity.id
_entity.type
_entity.pdbx_description
1 polymer ?
#
loop_
_entity_poly.entity_id
_entity_poly.type
_entity_poly.pdbx_seq_one_letter_code
_entity_poly.pdbx_strand_id
1 'polypeptide(L)'
;MRLSPTRGLPSGTAAPDRAAAVRHGLALMGLIIAAWIYLVVGDRTWANPGSDGLVYWAVDPANPYAGSFVGGEGAFLYSPAFAQVFWLIGRLPREVFVVGWTILLAVVAIWLARPWPAALLVLALPVSQEILIGNIHLLLALAIVLGFRWPATWSFVLLTKVTPGVGLVWFAVRREWRALAIALGATVAIAAVSVAIGGIQPWLDWIALLRRDGGAESWRLYVRLAIAAALVVWGARTDRRWTVPLAALIALPVVWSDSFAMLLGCVAVSRRVALPMPRAGQPPAEHLQASSRSRPLEGS
;
A
#
# COMPACT_ATOMS: atom_id res chain seq x y z
N MET A 1 37.97 -2.20 -62.23
CA MET A 1 38.09 -1.26 -61.16
C MET A 1 36.74 -1.21 -60.45
N ARG A 2 36.56 -1.93 -59.30
CA ARG A 2 35.29 -2.03 -58.57
C ARG A 2 35.43 -1.11 -57.37
N LEU A 3 34.53 -0.13 -57.29
CA LEU A 3 34.43 0.79 -56.20
C LEU A 3 33.76 0.09 -55.00
N SER A 4 34.43 0.08 -53.85
CA SER A 4 33.92 -0.45 -52.60
C SER A 4 32.83 0.46 -52.04
N PRO A 5 31.75 -0.08 -51.39
CA PRO A 5 30.73 0.73 -50.77
C PRO A 5 31.27 1.39 -49.48
N THR A 6 31.03 2.68 -49.37
CA THR A 6 31.33 3.51 -48.22
C THR A 6 30.62 2.96 -46.97
N ARG A 7 31.39 2.68 -45.92
CA ARG A 7 30.89 2.37 -44.58
C ARG A 7 30.08 3.57 -44.10
N GLY A 8 28.77 3.35 -43.89
CA GLY A 8 27.89 4.32 -43.20
C GLY A 8 28.41 4.54 -41.79
N LEU A 9 28.54 5.81 -41.42
CA LEU A 9 28.83 6.25 -40.06
C LEU A 9 27.68 5.80 -39.13
N PRO A 10 27.98 5.38 -37.90
CA PRO A 10 26.93 5.09 -36.92
C PRO A 10 26.24 6.40 -36.54
N SER A 11 25.10 6.67 -37.16
CA SER A 11 24.18 7.72 -36.79
C SER A 11 23.32 7.22 -35.58
N GLY A 12 23.51 7.80 -34.43
CA GLY A 12 22.60 7.56 -33.34
C GLY A 12 23.19 7.80 -31.97
N THR A 13 23.52 9.05 -31.65
CA THR A 13 23.45 9.47 -30.26
C THR A 13 21.98 9.35 -29.86
N ALA A 14 21.64 8.29 -29.12
CA ALA A 14 20.31 8.10 -28.57
C ALA A 14 19.91 9.40 -27.83
N ALA A 15 18.81 10.01 -28.25
CA ALA A 15 18.28 11.18 -27.58
C ALA A 15 18.15 10.85 -26.07
N PRO A 16 18.61 11.70 -25.16
CA PRO A 16 18.55 11.42 -23.73
C PRO A 16 17.10 11.10 -23.37
N ASP A 17 16.89 9.99 -22.66
CA ASP A 17 15.55 9.59 -22.20
C ASP A 17 15.02 10.69 -21.25
N ARG A 18 14.20 11.60 -21.82
CA ARG A 18 13.61 12.74 -21.08
C ARG A 18 12.85 12.25 -19.85
N ALA A 19 12.23 11.07 -19.92
CA ALA A 19 11.52 10.51 -18.78
C ALA A 19 12.49 10.07 -17.67
N ALA A 20 13.65 9.55 -18.03
CA ALA A 20 14.71 9.24 -17.06
C ALA A 20 15.26 10.52 -16.41
N ALA A 21 15.54 11.57 -17.20
CA ALA A 21 16.03 12.84 -16.69
C ALA A 21 15.03 13.49 -15.71
N VAL A 22 13.73 13.48 -16.04
CA VAL A 22 12.67 13.98 -15.15
C VAL A 22 12.61 13.17 -13.84
N ARG A 23 12.67 11.84 -13.93
CA ARG A 23 12.67 10.98 -12.73
C ARG A 23 13.86 11.27 -11.81
N HIS A 24 15.06 11.40 -12.37
CA HIS A 24 16.27 11.73 -11.58
C HIS A 24 16.20 13.13 -11.00
N GLY A 25 15.67 14.12 -11.74
CA GLY A 25 15.46 15.47 -11.26
C GLY A 25 14.49 15.52 -10.08
N LEU A 26 13.36 14.82 -10.18
CA LEU A 26 12.39 14.70 -9.09
C LEU A 26 12.99 13.98 -7.87
N ALA A 27 13.79 12.92 -8.08
CA ALA A 27 14.47 12.23 -7.00
C ALA A 27 15.46 13.15 -6.26
N LEU A 28 16.26 13.90 -7.01
CA LEU A 28 17.21 14.86 -6.42
C LEU A 28 16.51 15.98 -5.65
N MET A 29 15.44 16.54 -6.22
CA MET A 29 14.63 17.57 -5.56
C MET A 29 13.99 17.02 -4.28
N GLY A 30 13.44 15.81 -4.31
CA GLY A 30 12.90 15.13 -3.13
C GLY A 30 13.95 14.92 -2.04
N LEU A 31 15.17 14.52 -2.42
CA LEU A 31 16.27 14.37 -1.48
C LEU A 31 16.67 15.71 -0.82
N ILE A 32 16.73 16.78 -1.61
CA ILE A 32 17.04 18.14 -1.10
C ILE A 32 15.96 18.60 -0.14
N ILE A 33 14.69 18.43 -0.49
CA ILE A 33 13.55 18.78 0.38
C ILE A 33 13.58 17.95 1.66
N ALA A 34 13.80 16.63 1.56
CA ALA A 34 13.88 15.74 2.71
C ALA A 34 15.05 16.12 3.64
N ALA A 35 16.22 16.43 3.08
CA ALA A 35 17.36 16.91 3.85
C ALA A 35 17.07 18.25 4.55
N TRP A 36 16.43 19.19 3.84
CA TRP A 36 16.05 20.47 4.40
C TRP A 36 15.04 20.32 5.56
N ILE A 37 13.99 19.51 5.37
CA ILE A 37 12.99 19.24 6.42
C ILE A 37 13.67 18.52 7.60
N TYR A 38 14.57 17.56 7.35
CA TYR A 38 15.34 16.90 8.40
C TYR A 38 16.15 17.90 9.25
N LEU A 39 16.81 18.84 8.61
CA LEU A 39 17.60 19.88 9.30
C LEU A 39 16.71 20.84 10.12
N VAL A 40 15.49 21.13 9.65
CA VAL A 40 14.59 22.12 10.28
C VAL A 40 13.67 21.49 11.33
N VAL A 41 13.23 20.23 11.11
CA VAL A 41 12.19 19.58 11.92
C VAL A 41 12.73 18.35 12.65
N GLY A 42 13.85 17.78 12.19
CA GLY A 42 14.34 16.45 12.56
C GLY A 42 14.61 16.22 14.04
N ASP A 43 14.94 17.27 14.78
CA ASP A 43 15.27 17.16 16.20
C ASP A 43 14.06 16.76 17.09
N ARG A 44 12.84 16.98 16.62
CA ARG A 44 11.62 16.71 17.38
C ARG A 44 10.96 15.35 17.05
N THR A 45 11.11 14.86 15.80
CA THR A 45 10.43 13.64 15.33
C THR A 45 11.20 12.35 15.59
N TRP A 46 12.51 12.46 15.88
CA TRP A 46 13.38 11.30 16.15
C TRP A 46 13.42 10.90 17.63
N ALA A 47 12.73 11.65 18.50
CA ALA A 47 12.82 11.51 19.95
C ALA A 47 12.25 10.19 20.50
N ASN A 48 11.33 9.52 19.78
CA ASN A 48 10.66 8.31 20.27
C ASN A 48 10.60 7.19 19.21
N PRO A 49 11.70 6.46 18.97
CA PRO A 49 11.70 5.31 18.08
C PRO A 49 10.67 4.25 18.52
N GLY A 50 9.86 3.79 17.58
CA GLY A 50 8.86 2.76 17.81
C GLY A 50 7.60 3.24 18.53
N SER A 51 7.37 4.55 18.69
CA SER A 51 6.23 5.09 19.47
C SER A 51 4.89 4.47 19.08
N ASP A 52 4.52 4.46 17.80
CA ASP A 52 3.27 3.88 17.34
C ASP A 52 3.29 2.34 17.38
N GLY A 53 4.41 1.73 17.00
CA GLY A 53 4.58 0.27 17.10
C GLY A 53 4.43 -0.24 18.52
N LEU A 54 4.92 0.51 19.51
CA LEU A 54 4.79 0.15 20.93
C LEU A 54 3.34 0.27 21.44
N VAL A 55 2.53 1.16 20.89
CA VAL A 55 1.09 1.21 21.17
C VAL A 55 0.41 -0.10 20.75
N TYR A 56 0.81 -0.65 19.60
CA TYR A 56 0.28 -1.95 19.15
C TYR A 56 0.76 -3.09 20.06
N TRP A 57 2.06 -3.10 20.39
CA TRP A 57 2.68 -4.14 21.23
C TRP A 57 2.08 -4.17 22.64
N ALA A 58 1.75 -3.00 23.21
CA ALA A 58 1.27 -2.85 24.58
C ALA A 58 -0.26 -2.90 24.70
N VAL A 59 -1.00 -3.11 23.60
CA VAL A 59 -2.46 -3.04 23.62
C VAL A 59 -3.08 -4.09 24.53
N ASP A 60 -3.98 -3.64 25.41
CA ASP A 60 -4.86 -4.53 26.19
C ASP A 60 -6.15 -4.78 25.40
N PRO A 61 -6.41 -6.01 24.90
CA PRO A 61 -7.61 -6.30 24.14
C PRO A 61 -8.90 -6.24 24.96
N ALA A 62 -8.81 -6.25 26.28
CA ALA A 62 -9.98 -6.10 27.16
C ALA A 62 -10.45 -4.65 27.23
N ASN A 63 -9.53 -3.68 27.10
CA ASN A 63 -9.84 -2.24 27.13
C ASN A 63 -8.93 -1.45 26.17
N PRO A 64 -8.97 -1.72 24.87
CA PRO A 64 -8.00 -1.17 23.92
C PRO A 64 -8.14 0.34 23.71
N TYR A 65 -9.28 0.94 24.09
CA TYR A 65 -9.62 2.33 23.81
C TYR A 65 -9.52 3.26 25.02
N ALA A 66 -8.99 2.77 26.15
CA ALA A 66 -8.84 3.58 27.36
C ALA A 66 -7.96 4.81 27.08
N GLY A 67 -8.54 6.00 27.30
CA GLY A 67 -7.83 7.28 27.08
C GLY A 67 -7.55 7.64 25.61
N SER A 68 -7.96 6.80 24.64
CA SER A 68 -7.72 7.06 23.21
C SER A 68 -8.69 8.09 22.64
N PHE A 69 -8.17 8.96 21.76
CA PHE A 69 -8.95 9.90 20.93
C PHE A 69 -8.23 10.13 19.58
N VAL A 70 -8.98 10.52 18.55
CA VAL A 70 -8.43 10.74 17.21
C VAL A 70 -7.47 11.93 17.23
N GLY A 71 -6.23 11.72 16.78
CA GLY A 71 -5.16 12.71 16.80
C GLY A 71 -4.36 12.74 18.11
N GLY A 72 -4.71 11.90 19.11
CA GLY A 72 -3.94 11.75 20.33
C GLY A 72 -2.64 10.96 20.12
N GLU A 73 -1.56 11.41 20.75
CA GLU A 73 -0.32 10.64 20.80
C GLU A 73 -0.54 9.34 21.57
N GLY A 74 -0.06 8.20 21.05
CA GLY A 74 -0.23 6.91 21.69
C GLY A 74 -1.66 6.35 21.67
N ALA A 75 -2.57 6.93 20.90
CA ALA A 75 -3.95 6.47 20.81
C ALA A 75 -4.06 5.17 19.97
N PHE A 76 -4.74 4.16 20.54
CA PHE A 76 -5.11 2.96 19.79
C PHE A 76 -6.48 3.19 19.13
N LEU A 77 -6.49 3.27 17.80
CA LEU A 77 -7.69 3.62 17.01
C LEU A 77 -8.16 2.49 16.08
N TYR A 78 -7.57 1.32 16.19
CA TYR A 78 -7.80 0.17 15.30
C TYR A 78 -8.91 -0.72 15.83
N SER A 79 -9.43 -1.61 14.95
CA SER A 79 -10.51 -2.53 15.36
C SER A 79 -10.09 -3.49 16.47
N PRO A 80 -11.06 -4.07 17.22
CA PRO A 80 -10.78 -5.11 18.20
C PRO A 80 -10.04 -6.32 17.62
N ALA A 81 -10.31 -6.66 16.35
CA ALA A 81 -9.60 -7.73 15.67
C ALA A 81 -8.08 -7.47 15.59
N PHE A 82 -7.69 -6.21 15.35
CA PHE A 82 -6.29 -5.81 15.35
C PHE A 82 -5.68 -5.89 16.76
N ALA A 83 -6.41 -5.43 17.79
CA ALA A 83 -5.97 -5.55 19.18
C ALA A 83 -5.71 -7.00 19.58
N GLN A 84 -6.61 -7.92 19.23
CA GLN A 84 -6.47 -9.34 19.53
C GLN A 84 -5.23 -9.98 18.88
N VAL A 85 -4.94 -9.61 17.62
CA VAL A 85 -3.73 -10.09 16.93
C VAL A 85 -2.48 -9.54 17.62
N PHE A 86 -2.46 -8.24 17.93
CA PHE A 86 -1.30 -7.62 18.55
C PHE A 86 -1.09 -8.03 20.01
N TRP A 87 -2.14 -8.40 20.74
CA TRP A 87 -1.99 -9.02 22.05
C TRP A 87 -1.18 -10.33 22.00
N LEU A 88 -1.31 -11.13 20.95
CA LEU A 88 -0.48 -12.31 20.77
C LEU A 88 0.98 -11.94 20.46
N ILE A 89 1.17 -10.94 19.60
CA ILE A 89 2.49 -10.42 19.22
C ILE A 89 3.16 -9.70 20.39
N GLY A 90 2.39 -9.02 21.24
CA GLY A 90 2.85 -8.34 22.46
C GLY A 90 3.42 -9.26 23.54
N ARG A 91 3.34 -10.59 23.36
CA ARG A 91 4.06 -11.57 24.19
C ARG A 91 5.54 -11.71 23.84
N LEU A 92 5.96 -11.19 22.69
CA LEU A 92 7.38 -11.11 22.33
C LEU A 92 8.09 -10.08 23.22
N PRO A 93 9.37 -10.29 23.56
CA PRO A 93 10.18 -9.24 24.16
C PRO A 93 10.11 -7.95 23.32
N ARG A 94 10.04 -6.82 23.99
CA ARG A 94 9.88 -5.49 23.36
C ARG A 94 10.90 -5.24 22.24
N GLU A 95 12.16 -5.57 22.50
CA GLU A 95 13.27 -5.37 21.57
C GLU A 95 13.11 -6.24 20.31
N VAL A 96 12.68 -7.49 20.49
CA VAL A 96 12.41 -8.42 19.38
C VAL A 96 11.27 -7.90 18.52
N PHE A 97 10.20 -7.40 19.16
CA PHE A 97 9.08 -6.80 18.44
C PHE A 97 9.52 -5.57 17.65
N VAL A 98 10.20 -4.60 18.28
CA VAL A 98 10.62 -3.35 17.64
C VAL A 98 11.53 -3.63 16.45
N VAL A 99 12.56 -4.49 16.62
CA VAL A 99 13.47 -4.85 15.54
C VAL A 99 12.73 -5.57 14.40
N GLY A 100 11.91 -6.55 14.72
CA GLY A 100 11.14 -7.30 13.72
C GLY A 100 10.16 -6.40 12.95
N TRP A 101 9.48 -5.50 13.65
CA TRP A 101 8.54 -4.54 13.06
C TRP A 101 9.26 -3.55 12.13
N THR A 102 10.38 -2.98 12.56
CA THR A 102 11.22 -2.10 11.75
C THR A 102 11.71 -2.79 10.48
N ILE A 103 12.20 -4.04 10.59
CA ILE A 103 12.63 -4.83 9.43
C ILE A 103 11.45 -5.08 8.49
N LEU A 104 10.27 -5.45 9.01
CA LEU A 104 9.07 -5.66 8.20
C LEU A 104 8.73 -4.41 7.39
N LEU A 105 8.66 -3.24 8.03
CA LEU A 105 8.34 -1.98 7.36
C LEU A 105 9.39 -1.60 6.31
N ALA A 106 10.68 -1.79 6.61
CA ALA A 106 11.77 -1.55 5.65
C ALA A 106 11.66 -2.47 4.42
N VAL A 107 11.39 -3.76 4.63
CA VAL A 107 11.18 -4.72 3.52
C VAL A 107 9.97 -4.33 2.67
N VAL A 108 8.88 -3.91 3.30
CA VAL A 108 7.68 -3.43 2.59
C VAL A 108 7.97 -2.18 1.78
N ALA A 109 8.70 -1.20 2.34
CA ALA A 109 9.08 0.02 1.63
C ALA A 109 9.92 -0.30 0.39
N ILE A 110 10.95 -1.16 0.52
CA ILE A 110 11.78 -1.61 -0.58
C ILE A 110 10.93 -2.34 -1.64
N TRP A 111 10.02 -3.20 -1.22
CA TRP A 111 9.14 -3.94 -2.13
C TRP A 111 8.22 -3.01 -2.92
N LEU A 112 7.60 -2.02 -2.28
CA LEU A 112 6.73 -1.03 -2.92
C LEU A 112 7.51 -0.13 -3.89
N ALA A 113 8.76 0.20 -3.57
CA ALA A 113 9.62 1.05 -4.40
C ALA A 113 10.23 0.32 -5.61
N ARG A 114 10.15 -1.02 -5.71
CA ARG A 114 10.78 -1.82 -6.79
C ARG A 114 10.61 -1.26 -8.20
N PRO A 115 9.44 -0.75 -8.62
CA PRO A 115 9.29 -0.21 -9.96
C PRO A 115 10.11 1.05 -10.22
N TRP A 116 10.40 1.81 -9.17
CA TRP A 116 11.20 3.04 -9.21
C TRP A 116 11.94 3.24 -7.87
N PRO A 117 13.10 2.62 -7.67
CA PRO A 117 13.84 2.70 -6.39
C PRO A 117 14.18 4.13 -5.95
N ALA A 118 14.36 5.06 -6.90
CA ALA A 118 14.60 6.47 -6.58
C ALA A 118 13.42 7.12 -5.82
N ALA A 119 12.23 6.52 -5.80
CA ALA A 119 11.11 6.98 -4.98
C ALA A 119 11.45 6.95 -3.48
N LEU A 120 12.34 6.07 -3.03
CA LEU A 120 12.83 6.07 -1.65
C LEU A 120 13.63 7.33 -1.31
N LEU A 121 14.30 7.95 -2.29
CA LEU A 121 14.99 9.23 -2.10
C LEU A 121 13.99 10.39 -2.07
N VAL A 122 12.99 10.37 -2.97
CA VAL A 122 11.93 11.40 -3.01
C VAL A 122 11.09 11.40 -1.73
N LEU A 123 10.83 10.22 -1.20
CA LEU A 123 10.00 10.00 -0.01
C LEU A 123 10.85 9.64 1.22
N ALA A 124 12.15 10.00 1.22
CA ALA A 124 13.08 9.59 2.28
C ALA A 124 12.58 9.98 3.67
N LEU A 125 12.11 11.22 3.84
CA LEU A 125 11.61 11.69 5.13
C LEU A 125 10.35 10.91 5.58
N PRO A 126 9.23 10.88 4.85
CA PRO A 126 8.04 10.18 5.31
C PRO A 126 8.27 8.67 5.49
N VAL A 127 9.09 8.05 4.64
CA VAL A 127 9.39 6.61 4.76
C VAL A 127 10.27 6.32 5.99
N SER A 128 11.29 7.15 6.24
CA SER A 128 12.13 6.96 7.43
C SER A 128 11.37 7.25 8.72
N GLN A 129 10.51 8.28 8.74
CA GLN A 129 9.64 8.52 9.89
C GLN A 129 8.69 7.35 10.14
N GLU A 130 7.98 6.88 9.12
CA GLU A 130 7.08 5.73 9.21
C GLU A 130 7.77 4.49 9.80
N ILE A 131 8.98 4.17 9.29
CA ILE A 131 9.75 3.02 9.78
C ILE A 131 10.22 3.26 11.23
N LEU A 132 10.64 4.47 11.55
CA LEU A 132 11.19 4.80 12.87
C LEU A 132 10.12 4.78 13.97
N ILE A 133 8.96 5.43 13.73
CA ILE A 133 7.87 5.44 14.70
C ILE A 133 7.07 4.12 14.69
N GLY A 134 7.19 3.34 13.63
CA GLY A 134 6.55 2.03 13.52
C GLY A 134 5.07 2.08 13.19
N ASN A 135 4.58 3.08 12.42
CA ASN A 135 3.19 3.17 12.00
C ASN A 135 2.86 2.14 10.89
N ILE A 136 1.60 2.06 10.47
CA ILE A 136 1.08 1.04 9.54
C ILE A 136 0.82 1.56 8.12
N HIS A 137 1.18 2.79 7.78
CA HIS A 137 0.85 3.38 6.47
C HIS A 137 1.49 2.63 5.30
N LEU A 138 2.72 2.10 5.47
CA LEU A 138 3.36 1.22 4.49
C LEU A 138 2.59 -0.09 4.32
N LEU A 139 2.06 -0.67 5.40
CA LEU A 139 1.24 -1.88 5.34
C LEU A 139 -0.13 -1.61 4.70
N LEU A 140 -0.72 -0.42 4.93
CA LEU A 140 -1.93 0.01 4.22
C LEU A 140 -1.67 0.10 2.71
N ALA A 141 -0.56 0.74 2.31
CA ALA A 141 -0.16 0.81 0.91
C ALA A 141 0.03 -0.58 0.30
N LEU A 142 0.71 -1.48 1.01
CA LEU A 142 0.90 -2.87 0.59
C LEU A 142 -0.45 -3.59 0.42
N ALA A 143 -1.35 -3.49 1.40
CA ALA A 143 -2.66 -4.12 1.35
C ALA A 143 -3.50 -3.62 0.17
N ILE A 144 -3.46 -2.32 -0.13
CA ILE A 144 -4.13 -1.71 -1.28
C ILE A 144 -3.54 -2.24 -2.60
N VAL A 145 -2.20 -2.29 -2.72
CA VAL A 145 -1.52 -2.79 -3.93
C VAL A 145 -1.86 -4.25 -4.18
N LEU A 146 -1.77 -5.08 -3.15
CA LEU A 146 -2.12 -6.49 -3.20
C LEU A 146 -3.61 -6.71 -3.44
N GLY A 147 -4.46 -5.79 -2.99
CA GLY A 147 -5.91 -5.83 -3.08
C GLY A 147 -6.45 -5.85 -4.52
N PHE A 148 -5.67 -5.41 -5.50
CA PHE A 148 -6.02 -5.56 -6.92
C PHE A 148 -5.93 -7.01 -7.42
N ARG A 149 -5.18 -7.87 -6.72
CA ARG A 149 -5.05 -9.30 -7.06
C ARG A 149 -5.73 -10.19 -6.02
N TRP A 150 -5.62 -9.83 -4.75
CA TRP A 150 -6.17 -10.56 -3.62
C TRP A 150 -7.10 -9.62 -2.82
N PRO A 151 -8.36 -9.47 -3.25
CA PRO A 151 -9.28 -8.49 -2.67
C PRO A 151 -9.48 -8.64 -1.15
N ALA A 152 -9.26 -9.84 -0.61
CA ALA A 152 -9.34 -10.07 0.84
C ALA A 152 -8.38 -9.20 1.66
N THR A 153 -7.25 -8.71 1.08
CA THR A 153 -6.33 -7.82 1.80
C THR A 153 -6.93 -6.46 2.15
N TRP A 154 -8.04 -6.06 1.51
CA TRP A 154 -8.79 -4.88 1.89
C TRP A 154 -9.39 -4.97 3.30
N SER A 155 -9.56 -6.19 3.84
CA SER A 155 -9.97 -6.34 5.25
C SER A 155 -8.97 -5.70 6.21
N PHE A 156 -7.67 -5.78 5.93
CA PHE A 156 -6.66 -5.07 6.73
C PHE A 156 -6.90 -3.55 6.70
N VAL A 157 -7.18 -2.97 5.53
CA VAL A 157 -7.45 -1.54 5.39
C VAL A 157 -8.69 -1.14 6.19
N LEU A 158 -9.80 -1.87 6.02
CA LEU A 158 -11.07 -1.57 6.67
C LEU A 158 -11.05 -1.78 8.19
N LEU A 159 -10.29 -2.76 8.67
CA LEU A 159 -10.18 -3.08 10.09
C LEU A 159 -9.12 -2.26 10.82
N THR A 160 -8.28 -1.54 10.10
CA THR A 160 -7.28 -0.63 10.69
C THR A 160 -7.67 0.83 10.54
N LYS A 161 -7.90 1.30 9.32
CA LYS A 161 -8.32 2.68 9.03
C LYS A 161 -9.48 2.65 8.03
N VAL A 162 -10.70 2.87 8.51
CA VAL A 162 -11.94 2.67 7.72
C VAL A 162 -12.00 3.57 6.48
N THR A 163 -11.60 4.84 6.61
CA THR A 163 -11.78 5.85 5.57
C THR A 163 -10.98 5.61 4.30
N PRO A 164 -9.74 5.07 4.30
CA PRO A 164 -9.05 4.58 3.12
C PRO A 164 -9.81 3.50 2.33
N GLY A 165 -10.82 2.87 2.95
CA GLY A 165 -11.74 1.97 2.28
C GLY A 165 -12.52 2.60 1.13
N VAL A 166 -12.49 3.93 0.96
CA VAL A 166 -12.95 4.64 -0.24
C VAL A 166 -12.38 4.02 -1.53
N GLY A 167 -11.21 3.40 -1.46
CA GLY A 167 -10.61 2.68 -2.58
C GLY A 167 -11.46 1.53 -3.13
N LEU A 168 -12.37 0.95 -2.33
CA LEU A 168 -13.30 -0.10 -2.79
C LEU A 168 -14.30 0.41 -3.84
N VAL A 169 -14.52 1.72 -3.94
CA VAL A 169 -15.29 2.35 -5.01
C VAL A 169 -14.73 1.97 -6.39
N TRP A 170 -13.43 1.71 -6.50
CA TRP A 170 -12.80 1.19 -7.71
C TRP A 170 -13.51 -0.06 -8.25
N PHE A 171 -13.72 -1.05 -7.41
CA PHE A 171 -14.36 -2.31 -7.80
C PHE A 171 -15.84 -2.09 -8.17
N ALA A 172 -16.55 -1.23 -7.43
CA ALA A 172 -17.94 -0.91 -7.71
C ALA A 172 -18.10 -0.22 -9.09
N VAL A 173 -17.27 0.79 -9.39
CA VAL A 173 -17.30 1.52 -10.67
C VAL A 173 -16.97 0.61 -11.85
N ARG A 174 -16.03 -0.33 -11.67
CA ARG A 174 -15.63 -1.30 -12.70
C ARG A 174 -16.54 -2.53 -12.77
N ARG A 175 -17.59 -2.59 -11.90
CA ARG A 175 -18.49 -3.74 -11.76
C ARG A 175 -17.76 -5.06 -11.43
N GLU A 176 -16.63 -4.96 -10.74
CA GLU A 176 -15.86 -6.11 -10.25
C GLU A 176 -16.48 -6.63 -8.94
N TRP A 177 -17.77 -7.00 -9.00
CA TRP A 177 -18.60 -7.36 -7.83
C TRP A 177 -18.05 -8.51 -7.01
N ARG A 178 -17.40 -9.49 -7.67
CA ARG A 178 -16.74 -10.60 -6.99
C ARG A 178 -15.59 -10.12 -6.11
N ALA A 179 -14.76 -9.19 -6.60
CA ALA A 179 -13.66 -8.63 -5.83
C ALA A 179 -14.19 -7.84 -4.62
N LEU A 180 -15.21 -7.01 -4.84
CA LEU A 180 -15.87 -6.25 -3.77
C LEU A 180 -16.47 -7.19 -2.71
N ALA A 181 -17.18 -8.25 -3.12
CA ALA A 181 -17.78 -9.24 -2.22
C ALA A 181 -16.72 -9.99 -1.41
N ILE A 182 -15.56 -10.34 -2.02
CA ILE A 182 -14.45 -10.99 -1.31
C ILE A 182 -13.86 -10.02 -0.27
N ALA A 183 -13.63 -8.74 -0.62
CA ALA A 183 -13.10 -7.75 0.30
C ALA A 183 -14.01 -7.55 1.52
N LEU A 184 -15.30 -7.32 1.29
CA LEU A 184 -16.28 -7.13 2.35
C LEU A 184 -16.53 -8.40 3.15
N GLY A 185 -16.65 -9.54 2.47
CA GLY A 185 -16.85 -10.84 3.11
C GLY A 185 -15.68 -11.23 4.02
N ALA A 186 -14.44 -11.01 3.58
CA ALA A 186 -13.26 -11.23 4.42
C ALA A 186 -13.28 -10.31 5.65
N THR A 187 -13.66 -9.05 5.49
CA THR A 187 -13.77 -8.09 6.60
C THR A 187 -14.81 -8.56 7.62
N VAL A 188 -16.01 -8.95 7.15
CA VAL A 188 -17.09 -9.44 8.01
C VAL A 188 -16.69 -10.74 8.70
N ALA A 189 -16.04 -11.66 7.98
CA ALA A 189 -15.59 -12.92 8.56
C ALA A 189 -14.57 -12.70 9.69
N ILE A 190 -13.58 -11.82 9.50
CA ILE A 190 -12.59 -11.47 10.52
C ILE A 190 -13.29 -10.79 11.72
N ALA A 191 -14.22 -9.87 11.46
CA ALA A 191 -14.98 -9.21 12.52
C ALA A 191 -15.82 -10.21 13.32
N ALA A 192 -16.49 -11.15 12.66
CA ALA A 192 -17.29 -12.19 13.31
C ALA A 192 -16.42 -13.11 14.19
N VAL A 193 -15.27 -13.54 13.70
CA VAL A 193 -14.29 -14.31 14.50
C VAL A 193 -13.81 -13.49 15.70
N SER A 194 -13.51 -12.22 15.51
CA SER A 194 -13.09 -11.31 16.59
C SER A 194 -14.18 -11.15 17.66
N VAL A 195 -15.45 -11.02 17.24
CA VAL A 195 -16.59 -10.96 18.17
C VAL A 195 -16.74 -12.30 18.91
N ALA A 196 -16.57 -13.43 18.24
CA ALA A 196 -16.64 -14.74 18.88
C ALA A 196 -15.55 -14.95 19.95
N ILE A 197 -14.37 -14.34 19.77
CA ILE A 197 -13.25 -14.43 20.71
C ILE A 197 -13.39 -13.43 21.88
N GLY A 198 -13.69 -12.17 21.59
CA GLY A 198 -13.62 -11.07 22.57
C GLY A 198 -14.98 -10.45 22.92
N GLY A 199 -16.07 -10.96 22.39
CA GLY A 199 -17.41 -10.39 22.57
C GLY A 199 -17.68 -9.16 21.69
N ILE A 200 -18.92 -8.66 21.79
CA ILE A 200 -19.38 -7.52 20.97
C ILE A 200 -18.97 -6.17 21.56
N GLN A 201 -18.76 -6.10 22.88
CA GLN A 201 -18.54 -4.81 23.58
C GLN A 201 -17.35 -4.00 23.02
N PRO A 202 -16.16 -4.57 22.80
CA PRO A 202 -15.05 -3.80 22.22
C PRO A 202 -15.38 -3.21 20.83
N TRP A 203 -16.23 -3.86 20.05
CA TRP A 203 -16.69 -3.34 18.75
C TRP A 203 -17.63 -2.16 18.90
N LEU A 204 -18.53 -2.18 19.89
CA LEU A 204 -19.40 -1.05 20.21
C LEU A 204 -18.58 0.14 20.70
N ASP A 205 -17.57 -0.11 21.53
CA ASP A 205 -16.65 0.93 22.05
C ASP A 205 -15.83 1.53 20.90
N TRP A 206 -15.34 0.71 19.95
CA TRP A 206 -14.64 1.20 18.76
C TRP A 206 -15.54 2.09 17.90
N ILE A 207 -16.78 1.66 17.65
CA ILE A 207 -17.73 2.46 16.86
C ILE A 207 -18.05 3.77 17.60
N ALA A 208 -18.20 3.72 18.92
CA ALA A 208 -18.46 4.91 19.75
C ALA A 208 -17.26 5.88 19.68
N LEU A 209 -16.01 5.37 19.76
CA LEU A 209 -14.79 6.15 19.61
C LEU A 209 -14.77 6.86 18.25
N LEU A 210 -14.98 6.13 17.14
CA LEU A 210 -14.97 6.69 15.79
C LEU A 210 -16.04 7.76 15.57
N ARG A 211 -17.21 7.62 16.25
CA ARG A 211 -18.30 8.60 16.16
C ARG A 211 -18.05 9.84 17.03
N ARG A 212 -17.50 9.66 18.22
CA ARG A 212 -17.24 10.76 19.16
C ARG A 212 -16.25 11.76 18.60
N ASP A 213 -15.19 11.26 17.95
CA ASP A 213 -14.07 12.06 17.51
C ASP A 213 -14.27 12.62 16.07
N GLY A 214 -15.42 12.34 15.45
CA GLY A 214 -15.86 12.98 14.21
C GLY A 214 -16.31 14.45 14.35
N GLY A 215 -15.94 15.13 15.47
CA GLY A 215 -16.38 16.45 15.93
C GLY A 215 -16.35 17.62 14.92
N ALA A 216 -16.15 18.87 15.42
CA ALA A 216 -16.34 20.13 14.68
C ALA A 216 -15.53 20.25 13.36
N GLU A 217 -14.48 19.45 13.15
CA GLU A 217 -13.68 19.40 11.90
C GLU A 217 -14.14 18.30 10.93
N SER A 218 -15.21 17.58 11.22
CA SER A 218 -15.71 16.48 10.38
C SER A 218 -16.01 16.90 8.94
N TRP A 219 -16.39 18.15 8.70
CA TRP A 219 -16.63 18.67 7.36
C TRP A 219 -15.38 18.59 6.46
N ARG A 220 -14.18 18.84 7.01
CA ARG A 220 -12.91 18.71 6.26
C ARG A 220 -12.68 17.28 5.83
N LEU A 221 -13.00 16.31 6.70
CA LEU A 221 -12.91 14.90 6.37
C LEU A 221 -13.92 14.54 5.27
N TYR A 222 -15.16 15.01 5.34
CA TYR A 222 -16.17 14.75 4.31
C TYR A 222 -15.77 15.33 2.94
N VAL A 223 -15.21 16.54 2.91
CA VAL A 223 -14.69 17.15 1.67
C VAL A 223 -13.54 16.28 1.11
N ARG A 224 -12.60 15.83 1.95
CA ARG A 224 -11.50 14.97 1.52
C ARG A 224 -12.00 13.61 1.03
N LEU A 225 -13.00 13.02 1.69
CA LEU A 225 -13.62 11.77 1.24
C LEU A 225 -14.31 11.94 -0.13
N ALA A 226 -15.00 13.05 -0.35
CA ALA A 226 -15.61 13.36 -1.64
C ALA A 226 -14.55 13.50 -2.75
N ILE A 227 -13.45 14.21 -2.48
CA ILE A 227 -12.31 14.35 -3.40
C ILE A 227 -11.68 12.98 -3.67
N ALA A 228 -11.45 12.19 -2.63
CA ALA A 228 -10.87 10.85 -2.74
C ALA A 228 -11.78 9.93 -3.58
N ALA A 229 -13.08 9.94 -3.32
CA ALA A 229 -14.05 9.15 -4.09
C ALA A 229 -14.08 9.58 -5.57
N ALA A 230 -14.11 10.89 -5.85
CA ALA A 230 -14.05 11.40 -7.22
C ALA A 230 -12.76 10.97 -7.94
N LEU A 231 -11.62 11.01 -7.25
CA LEU A 231 -10.33 10.56 -7.76
C LEU A 231 -10.34 9.05 -8.08
N VAL A 232 -10.92 8.22 -7.21
CA VAL A 232 -11.06 6.78 -7.46
C VAL A 232 -11.99 6.52 -8.65
N VAL A 233 -13.13 7.21 -8.74
CA VAL A 233 -14.08 7.08 -9.85
C VAL A 233 -13.40 7.45 -11.18
N TRP A 234 -12.70 8.58 -11.21
CA TRP A 234 -11.94 8.99 -12.38
C TRP A 234 -10.87 7.96 -12.75
N GLY A 235 -10.08 7.51 -11.77
CA GLY A 235 -9.05 6.50 -11.98
C GLY A 235 -9.60 5.17 -12.47
N ALA A 236 -10.74 4.72 -11.93
CA ALA A 236 -11.40 3.48 -12.32
C ALA A 236 -11.92 3.54 -13.78
N ARG A 237 -12.42 4.71 -14.22
CA ARG A 237 -12.88 4.93 -15.58
C ARG A 237 -11.75 5.06 -16.60
N THR A 238 -10.57 5.51 -16.17
CA THR A 238 -9.39 5.74 -17.02
C THR A 238 -8.30 4.69 -16.87
N ASP A 239 -8.55 3.60 -16.10
CA ASP A 239 -7.63 2.51 -15.76
C ASP A 239 -6.33 2.98 -15.08
N ARG A 240 -6.43 3.98 -14.21
CA ARG A 240 -5.30 4.57 -13.49
C ARG A 240 -5.25 4.10 -12.03
N ARG A 241 -4.69 2.92 -11.79
CA ARG A 241 -4.65 2.30 -10.45
C ARG A 241 -3.94 3.13 -9.38
N TRP A 242 -2.98 3.97 -9.77
CA TRP A 242 -2.26 4.85 -8.84
C TRP A 242 -3.16 5.83 -8.07
N THR A 243 -4.36 6.11 -8.60
CA THR A 243 -5.33 6.98 -7.93
C THR A 243 -5.84 6.38 -6.63
N VAL A 244 -5.84 5.06 -6.48
CA VAL A 244 -6.40 4.38 -5.30
C VAL A 244 -5.53 4.58 -4.05
N PRO A 245 -4.20 4.32 -4.05
CA PRO A 245 -3.37 4.64 -2.89
C PRO A 245 -3.32 6.14 -2.59
N LEU A 246 -3.34 7.02 -3.61
CA LEU A 246 -3.41 8.46 -3.39
C LEU A 246 -4.74 8.88 -2.74
N ALA A 247 -5.86 8.34 -3.21
CA ALA A 247 -7.17 8.59 -2.61
C ALA A 247 -7.25 8.08 -1.18
N ALA A 248 -6.65 6.92 -0.90
CA ALA A 248 -6.57 6.37 0.45
C ALA A 248 -5.79 7.29 1.41
N LEU A 249 -4.69 7.88 0.95
CA LEU A 249 -3.95 8.91 1.71
C LEU A 249 -4.82 10.14 1.98
N ILE A 250 -5.49 10.67 0.95
CA ILE A 250 -6.39 11.83 1.08
C ILE A 250 -7.53 11.54 2.06
N ALA A 251 -8.01 10.31 2.11
CA ALA A 251 -9.13 9.89 2.95
C ALA A 251 -8.74 9.66 4.42
N LEU A 252 -7.47 9.68 4.82
CA LEU A 252 -7.07 9.50 6.22
C LEU A 252 -7.72 10.57 7.11
N PRO A 253 -8.24 10.22 8.31
CA PRO A 253 -8.84 11.20 9.22
C PRO A 253 -7.82 12.27 9.64
N VAL A 254 -6.62 11.86 9.98
CA VAL A 254 -5.47 12.71 10.27
C VAL A 254 -4.36 12.33 9.30
N VAL A 255 -3.69 13.33 8.72
CA VAL A 255 -2.54 13.15 7.82
C VAL A 255 -1.33 13.72 8.52
N TRP A 256 -0.41 12.85 8.90
CA TRP A 256 0.91 13.19 9.41
C TRP A 256 1.95 13.12 8.29
N SER A 257 3.16 13.58 8.56
CA SER A 257 4.26 13.54 7.58
C SER A 257 4.63 12.11 7.16
N ASP A 258 4.60 11.15 8.09
CA ASP A 258 4.81 9.71 7.84
C ASP A 258 3.73 9.10 6.94
N SER A 259 2.50 9.62 6.97
CA SER A 259 1.39 9.13 6.13
C SER A 259 1.71 9.20 4.63
N PHE A 260 2.57 10.14 4.21
CA PHE A 260 3.02 10.26 2.82
C PHE A 260 3.85 9.06 2.34
N ALA A 261 4.33 8.18 3.24
CA ALA A 261 4.93 6.90 2.87
C ALA A 261 3.96 6.02 2.03
N MET A 262 2.63 6.20 2.18
CA MET A 262 1.63 5.53 1.34
C MET A 262 1.78 5.82 -0.16
N LEU A 263 2.42 6.92 -0.55
CA LEU A 263 2.69 7.24 -1.96
C LEU A 263 3.58 6.21 -2.66
N LEU A 264 4.35 5.39 -1.91
CA LEU A 264 5.02 4.22 -2.49
C LEU A 264 4.03 3.23 -3.11
N GLY A 265 2.79 3.18 -2.62
CA GLY A 265 1.72 2.40 -3.25
C GLY A 265 1.40 2.87 -4.67
N CYS A 266 1.44 4.20 -4.94
CA CYS A 266 1.27 4.74 -6.29
C CYS A 266 2.40 4.27 -7.22
N VAL A 267 3.63 4.21 -6.71
CA VAL A 267 4.80 3.70 -7.46
C VAL A 267 4.61 2.22 -7.78
N ALA A 268 4.21 1.42 -6.79
CA ALA A 268 4.05 -0.02 -6.95
C ALA A 268 3.01 -0.40 -8.01
N VAL A 269 1.89 0.32 -8.09
CA VAL A 269 0.81 0.04 -9.07
C VAL A 269 1.00 0.71 -10.42
N SER A 270 1.96 1.63 -10.58
CA SER A 270 2.17 2.37 -11.83
C SER A 270 2.75 1.52 -12.96
N ARG A 271 3.46 0.43 -12.66
CA ARG A 271 3.83 -0.58 -13.63
C ARG A 271 2.72 -1.61 -13.74
N ARG A 272 2.21 -1.81 -14.95
CA ARG A 272 1.51 -3.05 -15.28
C ARG A 272 2.51 -4.18 -15.01
N VAL A 273 2.39 -4.88 -13.89
CA VAL A 273 3.01 -6.18 -13.73
C VAL A 273 2.30 -7.05 -14.75
N ALA A 274 2.91 -7.19 -15.91
CA ALA A 274 2.54 -8.21 -16.90
C ALA A 274 2.89 -9.57 -16.28
N LEU A 275 2.08 -9.99 -15.32
CA LEU A 275 2.05 -11.39 -14.93
C LEU A 275 1.28 -12.09 -16.05
N PRO A 276 1.86 -13.12 -16.70
CA PRO A 276 1.15 -13.87 -17.71
C PRO A 276 -0.14 -14.41 -17.05
N MET A 277 -1.28 -13.88 -17.48
CA MET A 277 -2.56 -14.51 -17.18
C MET A 277 -2.49 -15.91 -17.81
N PRO A 278 -2.81 -16.98 -17.10
CA PRO A 278 -3.09 -18.25 -17.76
C PRO A 278 -4.19 -17.97 -18.78
N ARG A 279 -3.87 -18.08 -20.06
CA ARG A 279 -4.88 -17.97 -21.11
C ARG A 279 -5.84 -19.12 -20.88
N ALA A 280 -7.04 -18.80 -20.38
CA ALA A 280 -8.12 -19.75 -20.37
C ALA A 280 -8.34 -20.20 -21.82
N GLY A 281 -8.00 -21.46 -22.12
CA GLY A 281 -8.24 -22.03 -23.43
C GLY A 281 -7.04 -22.39 -24.29
N GLN A 282 -5.78 -22.33 -23.80
CA GLN A 282 -4.69 -22.99 -24.53
C GLN A 282 -4.68 -24.49 -24.16
N PRO A 283 -4.88 -25.39 -25.15
CA PRO A 283 -4.68 -26.82 -24.92
C PRO A 283 -3.21 -27.08 -24.56
N PRO A 284 -2.92 -28.11 -23.75
CA PRO A 284 -1.57 -28.47 -23.36
C PRO A 284 -0.69 -28.68 -24.61
N ALA A 285 0.55 -28.20 -24.56
CA ALA A 285 1.52 -28.22 -25.66
C ALA A 285 1.99 -29.64 -26.06
N GLU A 286 1.32 -30.69 -25.60
CA GLU A 286 1.71 -32.08 -25.90
C GLU A 286 1.41 -32.55 -27.33
N HIS A 287 0.59 -31.82 -28.10
CA HIS A 287 0.25 -32.26 -29.46
C HIS A 287 1.14 -31.76 -30.57
N LEU A 288 2.14 -30.93 -30.31
CA LEU A 288 3.05 -30.43 -31.36
C LEU A 288 4.31 -31.30 -31.60
N GLN A 289 4.58 -32.29 -30.72
CA GLN A 289 5.70 -33.21 -30.90
C GLN A 289 5.35 -34.53 -31.63
N ALA A 290 4.07 -34.82 -31.80
CA ALA A 290 3.67 -36.06 -32.46
C ALA A 290 3.58 -35.98 -34.00
N SER A 291 3.56 -34.77 -34.60
CA SER A 291 3.34 -34.61 -36.03
C SER A 291 4.65 -34.57 -36.87
N SER A 292 5.82 -34.57 -36.23
CA SER A 292 7.12 -34.52 -36.97
C SER A 292 7.82 -35.89 -37.18
N ARG A 293 7.16 -37.01 -36.79
CA ARG A 293 7.78 -38.35 -36.86
C ARG A 293 7.17 -39.33 -37.87
N SER A 294 6.43 -38.88 -38.85
CA SER A 294 5.91 -39.78 -39.89
C SER A 294 6.08 -39.19 -41.27
N ARG A 295 7.29 -39.23 -41.78
CA ARG A 295 7.55 -39.32 -43.21
C ARG A 295 8.39 -40.59 -43.46
N PRO A 296 7.83 -41.65 -44.09
CA PRO A 296 8.62 -42.74 -44.63
C PRO A 296 9.40 -42.21 -45.84
N LEU A 297 10.67 -42.54 -45.89
CA LEU A 297 11.48 -42.48 -47.10
C LEU A 297 11.05 -43.66 -47.97
N GLU A 298 10.27 -43.46 -49.03
CA GLU A 298 10.23 -44.37 -50.15
C GLU A 298 11.28 -43.95 -51.17
N GLY A 299 12.20 -44.85 -51.30
CA GLY A 299 13.31 -44.74 -52.21
C GLY A 299 13.05 -45.46 -53.53
N SER A 300 13.86 -45.33 -54.42
CA SER A 300 14.49 -46.18 -55.42
C SER A 300 15.27 -45.31 -56.38
#